data_d552a4dc3e6746ee5c27887da5728ce0
#
_entry.id   d552a4dc3e6746ee5c27887da5728ce0
#
_cell.length_a   1.000
_cell.length_b   1.000
_cell.length_c   1.000
_cell.angle_alpha   90.00
_cell.angle_beta   90.00
_cell.angle_gamma   90.00
#
_symmetry.space_group_name_H-M   'P 1'
#
loop_
_entity.id
_entity.type
_entity.pdbx_description
1 polymer ?
#
loop_
_entity_poly.entity_id
_entity_poly.type
_entity_poly.pdbx_seq_one_letter_code
_entity_poly.pdbx_strand_id
1 'polypeptide(L)'
;MEESDRDLGKVDRRRREAERGRRDADIERRDAEDARDAAERAQAKAEQAQAAAETAQREAEEARRLESVARSRLQLLVEAGAAMAASLEVRPVLAALTGAAARRICDYSVAFLAGADGRVIDAVGAHRDPGRFGMVERMAHARLPDPDNPSSIAAKVLASGEAVLIPRVTPDEIERIMAPGEQRTLANELGLESLIVVPLVARGRTLGALALVRDRGSPPFAEDDLSLAGMLAARAGLAVDNARLYADRDHVAETLRRSLLPPELPEVPWLDTAARYVPAADGTQVGGDFYDVFPADDGHWMAVIGDIVGKGAEAAAMMGLARYTIRTAAMSEGRPSRILETLNQAILRQTDDQRFCTSCCVRLLRNGYGARVTISSGGHPLPLVLQPDGSIESAGVPGSIIGVFDDATFTDRVVDLRENDALVLFTDGVTDERRDDEPFGDERLRRVLARFGGANAQRIADGVVDAVAGFATGDQRDDIALVVLKVVS
;
A
#
# COMPACT_ATOMS: atom_id res chain seq x y z
N MET A 1 -73.26 -20.27 108.54
CA MET A 1 -71.95 -19.61 108.27
C MET A 1 -71.20 -20.33 107.13
N GLU A 2 -71.55 -21.49 106.73
CA GLU A 2 -70.81 -22.30 105.69
C GLU A 2 -71.28 -22.00 104.24
N GLU A 3 -72.44 -21.42 104.00
CA GLU A 3 -72.94 -21.11 102.65
C GLU A 3 -72.36 -19.80 102.09
N SER A 4 -72.04 -18.84 102.98
CA SER A 4 -71.45 -17.53 102.59
C SER A 4 -69.98 -17.64 102.11
N ASP A 5 -69.21 -18.60 102.68
CA ASP A 5 -67.79 -18.77 102.32
C ASP A 5 -67.61 -19.51 100.96
N ARG A 6 -68.62 -20.35 100.55
CA ARG A 6 -68.60 -21.03 99.26
C ARG A 6 -68.89 -20.10 98.08
N ASP A 7 -69.74 -19.05 98.29
CA ASP A 7 -70.03 -18.07 97.21
C ASP A 7 -68.92 -17.04 97.02
N LEU A 8 -68.20 -16.62 98.10
CA LEU A 8 -67.02 -15.76 98.02
C LEU A 8 -65.88 -16.47 97.25
N GLY A 9 -65.67 -17.73 97.45
CA GLY A 9 -64.67 -18.56 96.73
C GLY A 9 -64.95 -18.69 95.22
N LYS A 10 -66.25 -18.77 94.85
CA LYS A 10 -66.64 -18.77 93.42
C LYS A 10 -66.51 -17.45 92.73
N VAL A 11 -66.77 -16.35 93.41
CA VAL A 11 -66.60 -14.96 92.87
C VAL A 11 -65.11 -14.66 92.68
N ASP A 12 -64.25 -15.02 93.64
CA ASP A 12 -62.82 -14.78 93.56
C ASP A 12 -62.19 -15.65 92.44
N ARG A 13 -62.65 -16.88 92.24
CA ARG A 13 -62.24 -17.75 91.13
C ARG A 13 -62.64 -17.18 89.78
N ARG A 14 -63.87 -16.73 89.65
CA ARG A 14 -64.33 -16.07 88.39
C ARG A 14 -63.61 -14.78 88.11
N ARG A 15 -63.26 -14.03 89.16
CA ARG A 15 -62.45 -12.76 88.98
C ARG A 15 -61.02 -13.07 88.53
N ARG A 16 -60.37 -14.11 89.11
CA ARG A 16 -59.03 -14.54 88.65
C ARG A 16 -59.05 -15.15 87.25
N GLU A 17 -60.07 -15.87 86.88
CA GLU A 17 -60.25 -16.36 85.48
C GLU A 17 -60.53 -15.22 84.55
N ALA A 18 -61.28 -14.21 84.85
CA ALA A 18 -61.50 -13.02 84.06
C ALA A 18 -60.25 -12.12 83.96
N GLU A 19 -59.46 -12.02 85.07
CA GLU A 19 -58.16 -11.32 85.01
C GLU A 19 -57.12 -12.04 84.22
N ARG A 20 -57.07 -13.37 84.23
CA ARG A 20 -56.23 -14.20 83.31
C ARG A 20 -56.66 -14.00 81.86
N GLY A 21 -57.97 -14.19 81.59
CA GLY A 21 -58.47 -13.98 80.21
C GLY A 21 -58.16 -12.57 79.64
N ARG A 22 -58.21 -11.52 80.49
CA ARG A 22 -57.80 -10.19 80.05
C ARG A 22 -56.26 -10.07 79.76
N ARG A 23 -55.45 -10.72 80.61
CA ARG A 23 -54.02 -10.74 80.39
C ARG A 23 -53.66 -11.56 79.12
N ASP A 24 -54.25 -12.70 78.90
CA ASP A 24 -54.05 -13.53 77.72
C ASP A 24 -54.46 -12.76 76.42
N ALA A 25 -55.63 -12.08 76.47
CA ALA A 25 -56.09 -11.24 75.35
C ALA A 25 -55.18 -10.03 75.07
N ASP A 26 -54.62 -9.40 76.16
CA ASP A 26 -53.70 -8.30 76.00
C ASP A 26 -52.30 -8.74 75.43
N ILE A 27 -51.90 -9.98 75.78
CA ILE A 27 -50.66 -10.58 75.18
C ILE A 27 -50.94 -10.94 73.71
N GLU A 28 -52.07 -11.62 73.43
CA GLU A 28 -52.40 -11.94 72.01
C GLU A 28 -52.50 -10.63 71.09
N ARG A 29 -53.04 -9.56 71.67
CA ARG A 29 -53.17 -8.28 70.99
C ARG A 29 -51.82 -7.67 70.71
N ARG A 30 -50.89 -7.69 71.68
CA ARG A 30 -49.50 -7.21 71.52
C ARG A 30 -48.75 -8.06 70.51
N ASP A 31 -48.84 -9.38 70.59
CA ASP A 31 -48.20 -10.31 69.66
C ASP A 31 -48.74 -10.06 68.23
N ALA A 32 -50.03 -9.79 68.04
CA ALA A 32 -50.63 -9.45 66.77
C ALA A 32 -50.16 -8.07 66.25
N GLU A 33 -50.03 -7.02 67.12
CA GLU A 33 -49.47 -5.73 66.79
C GLU A 33 -48.01 -5.84 66.39
N ASP A 34 -47.17 -6.56 67.14
CA ASP A 34 -45.75 -6.79 66.84
C ASP A 34 -45.57 -7.59 65.53
N ALA A 35 -46.42 -8.60 65.29
CA ALA A 35 -46.42 -9.32 64.01
C ALA A 35 -46.79 -8.47 62.81
N ARG A 36 -47.77 -7.56 63.01
CA ARG A 36 -48.17 -6.60 61.95
C ARG A 36 -47.06 -5.61 61.62
N ASP A 37 -46.42 -5.03 62.67
CA ASP A 37 -45.29 -4.09 62.48
C ASP A 37 -44.10 -4.83 61.82
N ALA A 38 -43.84 -6.09 62.15
CA ALA A 38 -42.83 -6.88 61.52
C ALA A 38 -43.13 -7.15 60.04
N ALA A 39 -44.40 -7.44 59.70
CA ALA A 39 -44.84 -7.65 58.32
C ALA A 39 -44.73 -6.34 57.49
N GLU A 40 -45.15 -5.19 58.05
CA GLU A 40 -45.03 -3.88 57.39
C GLU A 40 -43.55 -3.52 57.13
N ARG A 41 -42.65 -3.75 58.08
CA ARG A 41 -41.19 -3.53 57.93
C ARG A 41 -40.59 -4.52 56.87
N ALA A 42 -41.06 -5.77 56.84
CA ALA A 42 -40.65 -6.74 55.86
C ALA A 42 -41.10 -6.33 54.44
N GLN A 43 -42.34 -5.88 54.30
CA GLN A 43 -42.89 -5.37 53.03
C GLN A 43 -42.12 -4.12 52.55
N ALA A 44 -41.92 -3.13 53.42
CA ALA A 44 -41.15 -1.93 53.06
C ALA A 44 -39.70 -2.27 52.59
N LYS A 45 -39.04 -3.23 53.26
CA LYS A 45 -37.74 -3.73 52.84
C LYS A 45 -37.77 -4.45 51.48
N ALA A 46 -38.86 -5.23 51.23
CA ALA A 46 -39.01 -5.92 49.96
C ALA A 46 -39.24 -4.89 48.80
N GLU A 47 -40.09 -3.90 49.02
CA GLU A 47 -40.32 -2.81 48.05
C GLU A 47 -39.04 -2.00 47.77
N GLN A 48 -38.27 -1.69 48.81
CA GLN A 48 -36.99 -0.98 48.67
C GLN A 48 -35.95 -1.86 47.92
N ALA A 49 -35.90 -3.16 48.21
CA ALA A 49 -35.04 -4.09 47.53
C ALA A 49 -35.43 -4.25 46.04
N GLN A 50 -36.71 -4.29 45.74
CA GLN A 50 -37.20 -4.36 44.36
C GLN A 50 -36.86 -3.08 43.58
N ALA A 51 -37.08 -1.89 44.14
CA ALA A 51 -36.74 -0.61 43.52
C ALA A 51 -35.23 -0.50 43.25
N ALA A 52 -34.38 -0.96 44.20
CA ALA A 52 -32.93 -1.04 44.03
C ALA A 52 -32.54 -2.02 42.93
N ALA A 53 -33.17 -3.18 42.82
CA ALA A 53 -32.94 -4.15 41.75
C ALA A 53 -33.30 -3.63 40.36
N GLU A 54 -34.49 -2.95 40.25
CA GLU A 54 -34.90 -2.32 38.99
C GLU A 54 -33.91 -1.22 38.54
N THR A 55 -33.41 -0.41 39.48
CA THR A 55 -32.43 0.60 39.19
C THR A 55 -31.11 -0.02 38.73
N ALA A 56 -30.60 -1.01 39.43
CA ALA A 56 -29.41 -1.75 39.06
C ALA A 56 -29.52 -2.44 37.68
N GLN A 57 -30.71 -2.96 37.38
CA GLN A 57 -30.97 -3.57 36.09
C GLN A 57 -30.93 -2.54 34.96
N ARG A 58 -31.53 -1.36 35.14
CA ARG A 58 -31.48 -0.26 34.14
C ARG A 58 -30.04 0.21 33.91
N GLU A 59 -29.28 0.42 34.98
CA GLU A 59 -27.87 0.79 34.88
C GLU A 59 -27.04 -0.28 34.17
N ALA A 60 -27.28 -1.56 34.44
CA ALA A 60 -26.61 -2.67 33.74
C ALA A 60 -26.99 -2.77 32.26
N GLU A 61 -28.26 -2.53 31.92
CA GLU A 61 -28.71 -2.49 30.51
C GLU A 61 -28.10 -1.32 29.75
N GLU A 62 -28.04 -0.15 30.37
CA GLU A 62 -27.40 1.05 29.79
C GLU A 62 -25.89 0.83 29.61
N ALA A 63 -25.19 0.29 30.61
CA ALA A 63 -23.78 -0.05 30.50
C ALA A 63 -23.49 -1.06 29.36
N ARG A 64 -24.30 -2.12 29.23
CA ARG A 64 -24.18 -3.07 28.11
C ARG A 64 -24.42 -2.43 26.75
N ARG A 65 -25.38 -1.49 26.67
CA ARG A 65 -25.65 -0.74 25.44
C ARG A 65 -24.44 0.11 25.05
N LEU A 66 -23.87 0.85 25.98
CA LEU A 66 -22.69 1.68 25.77
C LEU A 66 -21.47 0.83 25.35
N GLU A 67 -21.25 -0.31 26.03
CA GLU A 67 -20.18 -1.26 25.68
C GLU A 67 -20.35 -1.80 24.25
N SER A 68 -21.57 -2.21 23.88
CA SER A 68 -21.89 -2.70 22.55
C SER A 68 -21.60 -1.65 21.44
N VAL A 69 -22.01 -0.40 21.69
CA VAL A 69 -21.73 0.73 20.77
C VAL A 69 -20.22 0.97 20.64
N ALA A 70 -19.51 1.02 21.78
CA ALA A 70 -18.05 1.22 21.77
C ALA A 70 -17.33 0.08 21.03
N ARG A 71 -17.74 -1.16 21.26
CA ARG A 71 -17.18 -2.33 20.56
C ARG A 71 -17.42 -2.27 19.04
N SER A 72 -18.62 -1.90 18.61
CA SER A 72 -18.96 -1.75 17.20
C SER A 72 -18.15 -0.65 16.52
N ARG A 73 -17.94 0.49 17.21
CA ARG A 73 -17.09 1.59 16.73
C ARG A 73 -15.63 1.16 16.57
N LEU A 74 -15.09 0.46 17.57
CA LEU A 74 -13.72 -0.05 17.52
C LEU A 74 -13.53 -1.06 16.38
N GLN A 75 -14.48 -1.98 16.21
CA GLN A 75 -14.45 -2.96 15.13
C GLN A 75 -14.44 -2.29 13.75
N LEU A 76 -15.27 -1.28 13.54
CA LEU A 76 -15.26 -0.49 12.29
C LEU A 76 -13.88 0.13 12.02
N LEU A 77 -13.28 0.77 13.04
CA LEU A 77 -11.97 1.42 12.88
C LEU A 77 -10.86 0.42 12.57
N VAL A 78 -10.93 -0.80 13.14
CA VAL A 78 -9.96 -1.87 12.85
C VAL A 78 -10.15 -2.41 11.43
N GLU A 79 -11.39 -2.75 11.04
CA GLU A 79 -11.70 -3.30 9.71
C GLU A 79 -11.37 -2.28 8.60
N ALA A 80 -11.80 -1.02 8.77
CA ALA A 80 -11.50 0.04 7.81
C ALA A 80 -9.99 0.33 7.72
N GLY A 81 -9.30 0.36 8.88
CA GLY A 81 -7.86 0.55 8.91
C GLY A 81 -7.10 -0.57 8.18
N ALA A 82 -7.48 -1.83 8.40
CA ALA A 82 -6.88 -2.96 7.69
C ALA A 82 -7.14 -2.91 6.18
N ALA A 83 -8.37 -2.57 5.77
CA ALA A 83 -8.73 -2.45 4.36
C ALA A 83 -7.97 -1.31 3.65
N MET A 84 -7.77 -0.18 4.33
CA MET A 84 -6.98 0.94 3.79
C MET A 84 -5.49 0.62 3.73
N ALA A 85 -4.95 -0.12 4.69
CA ALA A 85 -3.55 -0.52 4.72
C ALA A 85 -3.19 -1.63 3.71
N ALA A 86 -4.18 -2.31 3.13
CA ALA A 86 -3.97 -3.37 2.15
C ALA A 86 -3.55 -2.86 0.77
N SER A 87 -3.57 -1.54 0.52
CA SER A 87 -3.17 -0.95 -0.76
C SER A 87 -2.18 0.18 -0.57
N LEU A 88 -1.22 0.27 -1.47
CA LEU A 88 -0.27 1.37 -1.61
C LEU A 88 -0.71 2.40 -2.68
N GLU A 89 -1.90 2.26 -3.21
CA GLU A 89 -2.48 3.20 -4.17
C GLU A 89 -3.55 4.06 -3.51
N VAL A 90 -3.55 5.37 -3.81
CA VAL A 90 -4.44 6.34 -3.16
C VAL A 90 -5.92 6.06 -3.44
N ARG A 91 -6.29 5.74 -4.69
CA ARG A 91 -7.69 5.52 -5.08
C ARG A 91 -8.33 4.30 -4.40
N PRO A 92 -7.71 3.12 -4.33
CA PRO A 92 -8.17 1.99 -3.52
C PRO A 92 -8.30 2.31 -2.02
N VAL A 93 -7.37 3.09 -1.44
CA VAL A 93 -7.47 3.56 -0.05
C VAL A 93 -8.73 4.39 0.17
N LEU A 94 -9.02 5.35 -0.72
CA LEU A 94 -10.23 6.17 -0.65
C LEU A 94 -11.50 5.34 -0.87
N ALA A 95 -11.48 4.34 -1.74
CA ALA A 95 -12.60 3.43 -1.96
C ALA A 95 -12.87 2.55 -0.73
N ALA A 96 -11.83 2.06 -0.06
CA ALA A 96 -11.96 1.32 1.20
C ALA A 96 -12.58 2.20 2.30
N LEU A 97 -12.12 3.45 2.42
CA LEU A 97 -12.64 4.46 3.35
C LEU A 97 -14.13 4.72 3.12
N THR A 98 -14.50 5.12 1.90
CA THR A 98 -15.89 5.47 1.56
C THR A 98 -16.81 4.27 1.70
N GLY A 99 -16.38 3.09 1.23
CA GLY A 99 -17.14 1.86 1.39
C GLY A 99 -17.35 1.45 2.85
N ALA A 100 -16.36 1.59 3.73
CA ALA A 100 -16.51 1.31 5.15
C ALA A 100 -17.47 2.29 5.82
N ALA A 101 -17.36 3.57 5.50
CA ALA A 101 -18.24 4.63 6.03
C ALA A 101 -19.70 4.41 5.60
N ALA A 102 -19.95 4.15 4.31
CA ALA A 102 -21.29 3.93 3.78
C ALA A 102 -21.99 2.69 4.39
N ARG A 103 -21.24 1.64 4.68
CA ARG A 103 -21.82 0.42 5.30
C ARG A 103 -22.20 0.58 6.77
N ARG A 104 -21.56 1.48 7.52
CA ARG A 104 -21.63 1.50 8.99
C ARG A 104 -22.07 2.83 9.61
N ILE A 105 -21.81 3.96 8.95
CA ILE A 105 -21.99 5.30 9.54
C ILE A 105 -23.06 6.11 8.82
N CYS A 106 -23.14 6.02 7.49
CA CYS A 106 -23.94 6.91 6.65
C CYS A 106 -24.66 6.14 5.54
N ASP A 107 -25.48 6.81 4.76
CA ASP A 107 -26.16 6.23 3.62
C ASP A 107 -25.25 6.28 2.37
N TYR A 108 -24.52 7.39 2.21
CA TYR A 108 -23.47 7.51 1.22
C TYR A 108 -22.34 8.43 1.70
N SER A 109 -21.20 8.28 1.07
CA SER A 109 -19.99 9.04 1.40
C SER A 109 -19.20 9.37 0.15
N VAL A 110 -18.47 10.50 0.21
CA VAL A 110 -17.55 10.93 -0.84
C VAL A 110 -16.23 11.36 -0.18
N ALA A 111 -15.13 10.79 -0.65
CA ALA A 111 -13.79 11.23 -0.28
C ALA A 111 -13.21 12.07 -1.43
N PHE A 112 -12.72 13.25 -1.10
CA PHE A 112 -12.05 14.17 -2.01
C PHE A 112 -10.56 14.16 -1.75
N LEU A 113 -9.75 14.06 -2.80
CA LEU A 113 -8.30 14.12 -2.75
C LEU A 113 -7.84 15.50 -3.19
N ALA A 114 -7.05 16.20 -2.38
CA ALA A 114 -6.46 17.49 -2.73
C ALA A 114 -5.05 17.33 -3.33
N GLY A 115 -4.72 18.11 -4.34
CA GLY A 115 -3.37 18.26 -4.86
C GLY A 115 -2.46 19.09 -3.95
N ALA A 116 -1.22 19.30 -4.38
CA ALA A 116 -0.24 20.12 -3.65
C ALA A 116 -0.66 21.60 -3.55
N ASP A 117 -1.44 22.08 -4.49
CA ASP A 117 -2.03 23.43 -4.55
C ASP A 117 -3.31 23.59 -3.75
N GLY A 118 -3.78 22.54 -3.05
CA GLY A 118 -5.02 22.52 -2.28
C GLY A 118 -6.30 22.34 -3.12
N ARG A 119 -6.18 22.24 -4.46
CA ARG A 119 -7.31 21.95 -5.33
C ARG A 119 -7.65 20.47 -5.31
N VAL A 120 -8.94 20.15 -5.39
CA VAL A 120 -9.39 18.75 -5.48
C VAL A 120 -9.03 18.20 -6.86
N ILE A 121 -8.32 17.09 -6.88
CA ILE A 121 -7.83 16.43 -8.11
C ILE A 121 -8.56 15.12 -8.41
N ASP A 122 -9.17 14.48 -7.40
CA ASP A 122 -9.94 13.25 -7.56
C ASP A 122 -11.02 13.15 -6.47
N ALA A 123 -12.04 12.34 -6.74
CA ALA A 123 -13.10 12.03 -5.80
C ALA A 123 -13.50 10.56 -5.93
N VAL A 124 -13.83 9.94 -4.80
CA VAL A 124 -14.32 8.55 -4.76
C VAL A 124 -15.58 8.51 -3.91
N GLY A 125 -16.66 7.98 -4.47
CA GLY A 125 -17.94 7.86 -3.78
C GLY A 125 -18.28 6.42 -3.41
N ALA A 126 -19.17 6.24 -2.43
CA ALA A 126 -19.77 4.95 -2.10
C ALA A 126 -21.18 5.15 -1.55
N HIS A 127 -22.06 4.20 -1.76
CA HIS A 127 -23.41 4.15 -1.21
C HIS A 127 -23.65 2.81 -0.50
N ARG A 128 -24.47 2.80 0.56
CA ARG A 128 -24.83 1.56 1.27
C ARG A 128 -25.62 0.58 0.39
N ASP A 129 -26.41 1.11 -0.54
CA ASP A 129 -27.11 0.38 -1.58
C ASP A 129 -26.24 0.32 -2.86
N PRO A 130 -25.76 -0.87 -3.27
CA PRO A 130 -24.94 -1.00 -4.48
C PRO A 130 -25.62 -0.47 -5.76
N GLY A 131 -26.95 -0.52 -5.83
CA GLY A 131 -27.71 0.00 -6.97
C GLY A 131 -27.62 1.52 -7.16
N ARG A 132 -27.27 2.26 -6.10
CA ARG A 132 -27.10 3.71 -6.12
C ARG A 132 -25.63 4.18 -6.19
N PHE A 133 -24.68 3.24 -6.16
CA PHE A 133 -23.25 3.55 -6.22
C PHE A 133 -22.90 4.48 -7.40
N GLY A 134 -23.36 4.14 -8.62
CA GLY A 134 -23.09 4.95 -9.81
C GLY A 134 -23.65 6.37 -9.76
N MET A 135 -24.69 6.63 -8.97
CA MET A 135 -25.23 7.99 -8.77
C MET A 135 -24.28 8.82 -7.91
N VAL A 136 -23.74 8.23 -6.84
CA VAL A 136 -22.77 8.92 -5.94
C VAL A 136 -21.47 9.22 -6.69
N GLU A 137 -20.95 8.27 -7.47
CA GLU A 137 -19.75 8.47 -8.30
C GLU A 137 -19.96 9.62 -9.31
N ARG A 138 -21.07 9.62 -10.03
CA ARG A 138 -21.39 10.73 -10.97
C ARG A 138 -21.52 12.06 -10.25
N MET A 139 -22.21 12.10 -9.10
CA MET A 139 -22.36 13.31 -8.29
C MET A 139 -21.01 13.86 -7.83
N ALA A 140 -20.11 13.00 -7.38
CA ALA A 140 -18.79 13.35 -6.90
C ALA A 140 -17.91 13.97 -8.00
N HIS A 141 -18.04 13.47 -9.25
CA HIS A 141 -17.25 13.91 -10.40
C HIS A 141 -17.93 15.01 -11.24
N ALA A 142 -19.24 15.22 -11.11
CA ALA A 142 -19.97 16.23 -11.89
C ALA A 142 -19.39 17.64 -11.67
N ARG A 143 -18.90 17.92 -10.48
CA ARG A 143 -18.13 19.14 -10.16
C ARG A 143 -17.31 18.90 -8.89
N LEU A 144 -15.99 18.91 -9.03
CA LEU A 144 -15.10 18.86 -7.88
C LEU A 144 -15.20 20.15 -7.05
N PRO A 145 -15.02 20.09 -5.72
CA PRO A 145 -14.99 21.26 -4.86
C PRO A 145 -13.93 22.28 -5.33
N ASP A 146 -14.39 23.51 -5.54
CA ASP A 146 -13.52 24.62 -5.97
C ASP A 146 -13.13 25.44 -4.73
N PRO A 147 -11.82 25.63 -4.45
CA PRO A 147 -11.35 26.43 -3.34
C PRO A 147 -11.83 27.89 -3.40
N ASP A 148 -12.05 28.41 -4.61
CA ASP A 148 -12.54 29.78 -4.81
C ASP A 148 -14.05 29.91 -4.63
N ASN A 149 -14.79 28.79 -4.39
CA ASN A 149 -16.21 28.80 -4.09
C ASN A 149 -16.46 28.89 -2.57
N PRO A 150 -16.87 30.05 -2.02
CA PRO A 150 -17.08 30.24 -0.58
C PRO A 150 -18.24 29.42 -0.02
N SER A 151 -19.08 28.85 -0.88
CA SER A 151 -20.22 28.02 -0.46
C SER A 151 -19.86 26.53 -0.37
N SER A 152 -18.73 26.09 -0.91
CA SER A 152 -18.28 24.70 -0.87
C SER A 152 -17.81 24.32 0.54
N ILE A 153 -18.57 23.44 1.22
CA ILE A 153 -18.20 22.96 2.56
C ILE A 153 -16.90 22.14 2.49
N ALA A 154 -16.76 21.28 1.49
CA ALA A 154 -15.55 20.50 1.33
C ALA A 154 -14.32 21.38 1.10
N ALA A 155 -14.44 22.44 0.29
CA ALA A 155 -13.36 23.41 0.08
C ALA A 155 -13.00 24.16 1.38
N LYS A 156 -13.98 24.54 2.18
CA LYS A 156 -13.75 25.16 3.51
C LYS A 156 -13.00 24.22 4.44
N VAL A 157 -13.43 22.96 4.54
CA VAL A 157 -12.76 21.94 5.36
C VAL A 157 -11.33 21.68 4.90
N LEU A 158 -11.10 21.65 3.59
CA LEU A 158 -9.76 21.52 3.03
C LEU A 158 -8.84 22.68 3.39
N ALA A 159 -9.39 23.92 3.36
CA ALA A 159 -8.63 25.14 3.65
C ALA A 159 -8.37 25.35 5.15
N SER A 160 -9.39 25.10 6.00
CA SER A 160 -9.29 25.32 7.45
C SER A 160 -8.70 24.15 8.22
N GLY A 161 -8.84 22.92 7.69
CA GLY A 161 -8.55 21.70 8.45
C GLY A 161 -9.55 21.41 9.58
N GLU A 162 -10.67 22.14 9.64
CA GLU A 162 -11.70 21.99 10.66
C GLU A 162 -12.89 21.18 10.14
N ALA A 163 -13.38 20.27 10.98
CA ALA A 163 -14.54 19.44 10.65
C ALA A 163 -15.85 20.25 10.73
N VAL A 164 -16.83 19.88 9.92
CA VAL A 164 -18.15 20.50 9.86
C VAL A 164 -19.23 19.44 10.06
N LEU A 165 -20.17 19.72 10.98
CA LEU A 165 -21.39 18.94 11.20
C LEU A 165 -22.61 19.83 10.87
N ILE A 166 -23.49 19.35 9.99
CA ILE A 166 -24.79 19.95 9.71
C ILE A 166 -25.87 18.91 10.02
N PRO A 167 -26.48 18.96 11.20
CA PRO A 167 -27.48 17.96 11.64
C PRO A 167 -28.71 17.91 10.75
N ARG A 168 -29.09 19.04 10.16
CA ARG A 168 -30.21 19.13 9.22
C ARG A 168 -29.87 20.08 8.09
N VAL A 169 -29.89 19.60 6.87
CA VAL A 169 -29.66 20.38 5.65
C VAL A 169 -31.00 20.80 5.08
N THR A 170 -31.22 22.10 4.94
CA THR A 170 -32.45 22.65 4.36
C THR A 170 -32.34 22.69 2.82
N PRO A 171 -33.49 22.77 2.09
CA PRO A 171 -33.46 22.92 0.64
C PRO A 171 -32.66 24.15 0.17
N ASP A 172 -32.76 25.27 0.86
CA ASP A 172 -32.01 26.51 0.57
C ASP A 172 -30.50 26.31 0.78
N GLU A 173 -30.09 25.45 1.72
CA GLU A 173 -28.69 25.09 1.93
C GLU A 173 -28.18 24.18 0.82
N ILE A 174 -28.97 23.22 0.35
CA ILE A 174 -28.63 22.40 -0.82
C ILE A 174 -28.38 23.30 -2.03
N GLU A 175 -29.21 24.29 -2.26
CA GLU A 175 -29.04 25.25 -3.36
C GLU A 175 -27.77 26.09 -3.25
N ARG A 176 -27.34 26.40 -2.05
CA ARG A 176 -26.08 27.13 -1.80
C ARG A 176 -24.84 26.27 -1.89
N ILE A 177 -24.92 25.02 -1.40
CA ILE A 177 -23.78 24.10 -1.31
C ILE A 177 -23.51 23.43 -2.67
N MET A 178 -24.59 23.04 -3.37
CA MET A 178 -24.51 22.29 -4.62
C MET A 178 -24.63 23.20 -5.83
N ALA A 179 -23.71 23.04 -6.77
CA ALA A 179 -23.79 23.77 -8.03
C ALA A 179 -25.08 23.40 -8.80
N PRO A 180 -25.69 24.34 -9.52
CA PRO A 180 -26.82 24.04 -10.41
C PRO A 180 -26.38 23.05 -11.50
N GLY A 181 -27.32 22.16 -11.89
CA GLY A 181 -27.09 21.12 -12.89
C GLY A 181 -27.12 19.71 -12.33
N GLU A 182 -26.38 18.78 -12.92
CA GLU A 182 -26.42 17.35 -12.61
C GLU A 182 -26.08 17.06 -11.13
N GLN A 183 -25.10 17.73 -10.55
CA GLN A 183 -24.72 17.55 -9.16
C GLN A 183 -25.89 17.79 -8.19
N ARG A 184 -26.63 18.90 -8.36
CA ARG A 184 -27.78 19.23 -7.52
C ARG A 184 -28.94 18.25 -7.74
N THR A 185 -29.17 17.84 -9.00
CA THR A 185 -30.21 16.86 -9.33
C THR A 185 -29.93 15.54 -8.60
N LEU A 186 -28.72 15.02 -8.74
CA LEU A 186 -28.31 13.76 -8.08
C LEU A 186 -28.33 13.87 -6.55
N ALA A 187 -27.92 14.99 -5.96
CA ALA A 187 -28.01 15.22 -4.53
C ALA A 187 -29.45 15.21 -4.01
N ASN A 188 -30.40 15.78 -4.76
CA ASN A 188 -31.82 15.75 -4.43
C ASN A 188 -32.43 14.34 -4.55
N GLU A 189 -32.00 13.56 -5.58
CA GLU A 189 -32.46 12.18 -5.78
C GLU A 189 -31.88 11.22 -4.73
N LEU A 190 -30.61 11.40 -4.34
CA LEU A 190 -29.97 10.64 -3.27
C LEU A 190 -30.55 11.01 -1.89
N GLY A 191 -31.00 12.25 -1.70
CA GLY A 191 -31.52 12.77 -0.44
C GLY A 191 -30.40 13.22 0.49
N LEU A 192 -30.16 14.52 0.60
CA LEU A 192 -29.19 15.11 1.54
C LEU A 192 -29.97 15.71 2.72
N GLU A 193 -30.05 14.97 3.83
CA GLU A 193 -30.76 15.41 5.04
C GLU A 193 -29.81 15.87 6.15
N SER A 194 -28.68 15.14 6.32
CA SER A 194 -27.67 15.46 7.33
C SER A 194 -26.27 15.21 6.76
N LEU A 195 -25.31 16.05 7.14
CA LEU A 195 -23.97 16.07 6.54
C LEU A 195 -22.89 16.21 7.62
N ILE A 196 -21.85 15.39 7.52
CA ILE A 196 -20.56 15.59 8.17
C ILE A 196 -19.50 15.73 7.08
N VAL A 197 -18.58 16.70 7.22
CA VAL A 197 -17.37 16.77 6.40
C VAL A 197 -16.17 16.88 7.34
N VAL A 198 -15.24 15.95 7.23
CA VAL A 198 -14.02 15.88 8.04
C VAL A 198 -12.77 15.91 7.17
N PRO A 199 -11.69 16.58 7.60
CA PRO A 199 -10.42 16.60 6.84
C PRO A 199 -9.68 15.28 6.96
N LEU A 200 -9.02 14.86 5.89
CA LEU A 200 -8.01 13.80 5.89
C LEU A 200 -6.66 14.43 6.17
N VAL A 201 -6.20 14.32 7.41
CA VAL A 201 -4.97 14.99 7.86
C VAL A 201 -3.86 13.98 8.13
N ALA A 202 -2.66 14.26 7.62
CA ALA A 202 -1.44 13.57 8.00
C ALA A 202 -0.29 14.57 8.13
N ARG A 203 0.56 14.39 9.13
CA ARG A 203 1.75 15.23 9.38
C ARG A 203 1.47 16.74 9.35
N GLY A 204 0.32 17.16 9.87
CA GLY A 204 -0.09 18.58 9.91
C GLY A 204 -0.57 19.16 8.57
N ARG A 205 -0.74 18.33 7.53
CA ARG A 205 -1.24 18.74 6.20
C ARG A 205 -2.60 18.12 5.93
N THR A 206 -3.52 18.89 5.36
CA THR A 206 -4.79 18.39 4.87
C THR A 206 -4.60 17.82 3.46
N LEU A 207 -4.78 16.52 3.31
CA LEU A 207 -4.57 15.77 2.07
C LEU A 207 -5.87 15.59 1.28
N GLY A 208 -7.01 15.80 1.94
CA GLY A 208 -8.33 15.57 1.38
C GLY A 208 -9.42 15.85 2.38
N ALA A 209 -10.67 15.52 2.02
CA ALA A 209 -11.82 15.60 2.91
C ALA A 209 -12.74 14.40 2.69
N LEU A 210 -13.41 13.94 3.75
CA LEU A 210 -14.44 12.92 3.71
C LEU A 210 -15.79 13.55 4.04
N ALA A 211 -16.74 13.48 3.11
CA ALA A 211 -18.12 13.84 3.30
C ALA A 211 -18.95 12.58 3.60
N LEU A 212 -19.72 12.59 4.67
CA LEU A 212 -20.66 11.56 5.08
C LEU A 212 -22.07 12.14 5.04
N VAL A 213 -22.99 11.44 4.41
CA VAL A 213 -24.35 11.92 4.22
C VAL A 213 -25.36 10.88 4.71
N ARG A 214 -26.37 11.35 5.43
CA ARG A 214 -27.59 10.62 5.74
C ARG A 214 -28.75 11.16 4.91
N ASP A 215 -29.51 10.25 4.33
CA ASP A 215 -30.67 10.56 3.50
C ASP A 215 -31.96 10.72 4.34
N ARG A 216 -33.08 10.97 3.66
CA ARG A 216 -34.40 11.09 4.27
C ARG A 216 -34.83 9.72 4.80
N GLY A 217 -34.89 9.57 6.08
CA GLY A 217 -35.29 8.34 6.78
C GLY A 217 -34.23 7.82 7.74
N SER A 218 -33.01 8.30 7.62
CA SER A 218 -31.95 8.06 8.60
C SER A 218 -31.97 9.13 9.70
N PRO A 219 -31.68 8.78 10.98
CA PRO A 219 -31.58 9.78 12.04
C PRO A 219 -30.44 10.76 11.73
N PRO A 220 -30.59 12.07 12.06
CA PRO A 220 -29.54 13.06 11.80
C PRO A 220 -28.24 12.72 12.54
N PHE A 221 -27.12 13.22 12.02
CA PHE A 221 -25.83 13.07 12.68
C PHE A 221 -25.77 13.85 13.99
N ALA A 222 -25.02 13.31 14.95
CA ALA A 222 -24.73 13.91 16.24
C ALA A 222 -23.21 14.06 16.45
N GLU A 223 -22.79 14.72 17.53
CA GLU A 223 -21.36 14.93 17.90
C GLU A 223 -20.58 13.62 18.02
N ASP A 224 -21.23 12.57 18.49
CA ASP A 224 -20.64 11.23 18.54
C ASP A 224 -20.29 10.66 17.16
N ASP A 225 -21.12 10.93 16.15
CA ASP A 225 -20.85 10.54 14.77
C ASP A 225 -19.69 11.37 14.18
N LEU A 226 -19.63 12.66 14.51
CA LEU A 226 -18.52 13.53 14.14
C LEU A 226 -17.19 13.04 14.70
N SER A 227 -17.18 12.64 15.97
CA SER A 227 -15.99 12.09 16.62
C SER A 227 -15.51 10.79 15.94
N LEU A 228 -16.44 9.88 15.60
CA LEU A 228 -16.13 8.64 14.88
C LEU A 228 -15.63 8.90 13.47
N ALA A 229 -16.26 9.84 12.75
CA ALA A 229 -15.82 10.26 11.41
C ALA A 229 -14.41 10.86 11.45
N GLY A 230 -14.09 11.67 12.46
CA GLY A 230 -12.75 12.23 12.66
C GLY A 230 -11.68 11.17 12.90
N MET A 231 -11.97 10.16 13.73
CA MET A 231 -11.05 9.04 13.94
C MET A 231 -10.81 8.22 12.66
N LEU A 232 -11.84 7.99 11.87
CA LEU A 232 -11.75 7.28 10.60
C LEU A 232 -10.93 8.10 9.57
N ALA A 233 -11.21 9.40 9.49
CA ALA A 233 -10.52 10.33 8.60
C ALA A 233 -9.03 10.48 8.93
N ALA A 234 -8.67 10.51 10.22
CA ALA A 234 -7.27 10.57 10.64
C ALA A 234 -6.48 9.31 10.19
N ARG A 235 -7.07 8.12 10.31
CA ARG A 235 -6.46 6.88 9.81
C ARG A 235 -6.33 6.88 8.29
N ALA A 236 -7.36 7.35 7.60
CA ALA A 236 -7.36 7.48 6.15
C ALA A 236 -6.30 8.49 5.67
N GLY A 237 -6.15 9.61 6.37
CA GLY A 237 -5.11 10.59 6.09
C GLY A 237 -3.72 9.97 6.09
N LEU A 238 -3.40 9.17 7.12
CA LEU A 238 -2.12 8.44 7.20
C LEU A 238 -1.96 7.42 6.08
N ALA A 239 -3.00 6.68 5.73
CA ALA A 239 -2.94 5.71 4.63
C ALA A 239 -2.74 6.39 3.27
N VAL A 240 -3.42 7.52 3.02
CA VAL A 240 -3.24 8.35 1.82
C VAL A 240 -1.82 8.94 1.74
N ASP A 241 -1.29 9.44 2.87
CA ASP A 241 0.08 9.98 2.93
C ASP A 241 1.12 8.90 2.61
N ASN A 242 0.97 7.71 3.18
CA ASN A 242 1.84 6.58 2.89
C ASN A 242 1.77 6.17 1.41
N ALA A 243 0.57 6.08 0.83
CA ALA A 243 0.39 5.74 -0.58
C ALA A 243 1.03 6.79 -1.51
N ARG A 244 0.92 8.09 -1.19
CA ARG A 244 1.59 9.17 -1.93
C ARG A 244 3.10 9.08 -1.85
N LEU A 245 3.65 8.90 -0.66
CA LEU A 245 5.09 8.76 -0.46
C LEU A 245 5.65 7.57 -1.25
N TYR A 246 4.88 6.49 -1.33
CA TYR A 246 5.26 5.33 -2.13
C TYR A 246 5.26 5.67 -3.62
N ALA A 247 4.20 6.28 -4.12
CA ALA A 247 4.09 6.71 -5.52
C ALA A 247 5.17 7.74 -5.92
N ASP A 248 5.51 8.69 -5.03
CA ASP A 248 6.57 9.66 -5.26
C ASP A 248 7.94 8.99 -5.36
N ARG A 249 8.22 8.01 -4.51
CA ARG A 249 9.47 7.22 -4.57
C ARG A 249 9.57 6.44 -5.86
N ASP A 250 8.49 5.76 -6.26
CA ASP A 250 8.41 5.00 -7.50
C ASP A 250 8.63 5.91 -8.72
N HIS A 251 8.00 7.07 -8.73
CA HIS A 251 8.20 8.07 -9.79
C HIS A 251 9.65 8.57 -9.89
N VAL A 252 10.30 8.84 -8.78
CA VAL A 252 11.72 9.25 -8.75
C VAL A 252 12.61 8.12 -9.26
N ALA A 253 12.40 6.89 -8.80
CA ALA A 253 13.15 5.72 -9.25
C ALA A 253 13.00 5.50 -10.76
N GLU A 254 11.78 5.57 -11.29
CA GLU A 254 11.51 5.43 -12.71
C GLU A 254 12.14 6.55 -13.55
N THR A 255 12.09 7.80 -13.07
CA THR A 255 12.72 8.94 -13.74
C THR A 255 14.24 8.78 -13.80
N LEU A 256 14.86 8.37 -12.71
CA LEU A 256 16.30 8.08 -12.68
C LEU A 256 16.65 6.91 -13.61
N ARG A 257 15.91 5.83 -13.59
CA ARG A 257 16.09 4.66 -14.46
C ARG A 257 16.05 5.07 -15.93
N ARG A 258 15.04 5.85 -16.34
CA ARG A 258 14.92 6.35 -17.74
C ARG A 258 16.07 7.26 -18.15
N SER A 259 16.66 8.01 -17.23
CA SER A 259 17.78 8.88 -17.52
C SER A 259 19.13 8.15 -17.58
N LEU A 260 19.24 7.01 -16.88
CA LEU A 260 20.46 6.23 -16.75
C LEU A 260 20.58 5.08 -17.78
N LEU A 261 19.47 4.50 -18.20
CA LEU A 261 19.44 3.47 -19.25
C LEU A 261 19.16 4.11 -20.63
N PRO A 262 19.65 3.54 -21.73
CA PRO A 262 19.28 4.01 -23.05
C PRO A 262 17.80 3.78 -23.29
N PRO A 263 17.04 4.80 -23.74
CA PRO A 263 15.60 4.65 -24.00
C PRO A 263 15.30 3.64 -25.11
N GLU A 264 16.18 3.59 -26.10
CA GLU A 264 16.16 2.64 -27.22
C GLU A 264 17.59 2.30 -27.59
N LEU A 265 17.82 1.08 -28.08
CA LEU A 265 19.12 0.74 -28.68
C LEU A 265 19.23 1.38 -30.05
N PRO A 266 20.42 1.87 -30.44
CA PRO A 266 20.66 2.41 -31.75
C PRO A 266 20.51 1.33 -32.82
N GLU A 267 20.04 1.73 -34.00
CA GLU A 267 20.04 0.86 -35.18
C GLU A 267 21.47 0.64 -35.69
N VAL A 268 21.90 -0.59 -35.73
CA VAL A 268 23.18 -1.01 -36.29
C VAL A 268 22.92 -1.79 -37.57
N PRO A 269 23.31 -1.32 -38.76
CA PRO A 269 22.85 -1.86 -40.03
C PRO A 269 23.12 -3.37 -40.26
N TRP A 270 24.05 -3.94 -39.52
CA TRP A 270 24.46 -5.35 -39.63
C TRP A 270 24.26 -6.16 -38.34
N LEU A 271 23.54 -5.59 -37.38
CA LEU A 271 23.13 -6.26 -36.14
C LEU A 271 21.62 -6.12 -35.96
N ASP A 272 20.97 -7.22 -35.66
CA ASP A 272 19.65 -7.25 -35.05
C ASP A 272 19.88 -7.20 -33.53
N THR A 273 19.40 -6.14 -32.87
CA THR A 273 19.69 -5.87 -31.48
C THR A 273 18.43 -5.84 -30.63
N ALA A 274 18.49 -6.42 -29.46
CA ALA A 274 17.41 -6.33 -28.47
C ALA A 274 17.98 -6.18 -27.05
N ALA A 275 17.29 -5.43 -26.20
CA ALA A 275 17.56 -5.40 -24.77
C ALA A 275 16.29 -5.61 -23.96
N ARG A 276 16.45 -6.19 -22.79
CA ARG A 276 15.42 -6.29 -21.77
C ARG A 276 15.98 -5.85 -20.44
N TYR A 277 15.19 -5.07 -19.74
CA TYR A 277 15.43 -4.70 -18.36
C TYR A 277 14.17 -4.99 -17.56
N VAL A 278 14.26 -5.80 -16.53
CA VAL A 278 13.16 -6.11 -15.63
C VAL A 278 13.61 -5.74 -14.22
N PRO A 279 13.02 -4.70 -13.60
CA PRO A 279 13.41 -4.30 -12.26
C PRO A 279 12.98 -5.34 -11.23
N ALA A 280 13.69 -5.43 -10.11
CA ALA A 280 13.26 -6.21 -8.95
C ALA A 280 11.86 -5.76 -8.48
N ALA A 281 11.11 -6.67 -7.83
CA ALA A 281 9.73 -6.43 -7.44
C ALA A 281 9.54 -5.23 -6.50
N ASP A 282 10.55 -4.87 -5.69
CA ASP A 282 10.58 -3.61 -4.93
C ASP A 282 11.01 -2.43 -5.82
N GLY A 283 10.21 -2.14 -6.85
CA GLY A 283 10.46 -1.11 -7.89
C GLY A 283 10.64 0.33 -7.38
N THR A 284 10.54 0.56 -6.06
CA THR A 284 10.72 1.89 -5.43
C THR A 284 12.16 2.37 -5.39
N GLN A 285 13.12 1.54 -5.79
CA GLN A 285 14.54 1.87 -5.84
C GLN A 285 15.10 1.64 -7.24
N VAL A 286 16.07 2.45 -7.63
CA VAL A 286 16.84 2.22 -8.84
C VAL A 286 17.77 1.03 -8.59
N GLY A 287 17.73 0.04 -9.47
CA GLY A 287 18.63 -1.11 -9.41
C GLY A 287 20.06 -0.79 -9.78
N GLY A 288 20.92 -1.80 -9.67
CA GLY A 288 22.36 -1.74 -10.03
C GLY A 288 22.66 -2.00 -11.50
N ASP A 289 21.78 -2.72 -12.18
CA ASP A 289 21.98 -3.19 -13.55
C ASP A 289 21.97 -2.05 -14.58
N PHE A 290 22.94 -2.10 -15.47
CA PHE A 290 23.02 -1.16 -16.61
C PHE A 290 23.46 -1.87 -17.88
N TYR A 291 23.08 -1.31 -19.01
CA TYR A 291 23.58 -1.68 -20.31
C TYR A 291 23.65 -0.48 -21.24
N ASP A 292 24.43 -0.59 -22.31
CA ASP A 292 24.50 0.37 -23.36
C ASP A 292 25.00 -0.26 -24.67
N VAL A 293 24.57 0.31 -25.81
CA VAL A 293 25.11 0.01 -27.14
C VAL A 293 25.30 1.36 -27.83
N PHE A 294 26.50 1.64 -28.28
CA PHE A 294 26.81 2.95 -28.87
C PHE A 294 27.92 2.86 -29.92
N PRO A 295 27.93 3.79 -30.88
CA PRO A 295 29.03 3.88 -31.82
C PRO A 295 30.31 4.43 -31.12
N ALA A 296 31.45 3.87 -31.46
CA ALA A 296 32.77 4.36 -31.11
C ALA A 296 33.47 4.93 -32.35
N ASP A 297 34.66 5.54 -32.18
CA ASP A 297 35.42 6.04 -33.31
C ASP A 297 35.86 4.89 -34.28
N ASP A 298 36.18 5.23 -35.51
CA ASP A 298 36.62 4.33 -36.58
C ASP A 298 35.63 3.27 -37.06
N GLY A 299 34.31 3.50 -36.89
CA GLY A 299 33.27 2.59 -37.38
C GLY A 299 33.07 1.33 -36.54
N HIS A 300 33.58 1.34 -35.30
CA HIS A 300 33.32 0.29 -34.32
C HIS A 300 32.06 0.57 -33.54
N TRP A 301 31.48 -0.48 -32.99
CA TRP A 301 30.40 -0.40 -32.01
C TRP A 301 30.85 -0.97 -30.68
N MET A 302 30.37 -0.36 -29.62
CA MET A 302 30.58 -0.86 -28.27
C MET A 302 29.28 -1.31 -27.69
N ALA A 303 29.30 -2.44 -26.97
CA ALA A 303 28.23 -2.87 -26.11
C ALA A 303 28.78 -3.10 -24.71
N VAL A 304 28.01 -2.73 -23.72
CA VAL A 304 28.37 -2.92 -22.32
C VAL A 304 27.16 -3.38 -21.54
N ILE A 305 27.39 -4.23 -20.57
CA ILE A 305 26.45 -4.62 -19.54
C ILE A 305 27.21 -4.68 -18.21
N GLY A 306 26.54 -4.40 -17.12
CA GLY A 306 27.17 -4.46 -15.81
C GLY A 306 26.15 -4.35 -14.69
N ASP A 307 26.60 -4.62 -13.48
CA ASP A 307 25.85 -4.49 -12.25
C ASP A 307 26.66 -3.74 -11.19
N ILE A 308 26.02 -2.79 -10.53
CA ILE A 308 26.56 -1.99 -9.43
C ILE A 308 26.08 -2.58 -8.10
N VAL A 309 26.99 -2.82 -7.19
CA VAL A 309 26.62 -3.29 -5.85
C VAL A 309 25.72 -2.29 -5.14
N GLY A 310 24.53 -2.77 -4.69
CA GLY A 310 23.56 -1.97 -3.94
C GLY A 310 22.41 -1.44 -4.80
N LYS A 311 21.49 -0.71 -4.17
CA LYS A 311 20.26 -0.19 -4.79
C LYS A 311 20.01 1.26 -4.36
N GLY A 312 19.19 1.98 -5.12
CA GLY A 312 18.79 3.34 -4.79
C GLY A 312 19.66 4.45 -5.41
N ALA A 313 19.58 5.64 -4.83
CA ALA A 313 20.20 6.84 -5.41
C ALA A 313 21.73 6.73 -5.56
N GLU A 314 22.37 6.03 -4.66
CA GLU A 314 23.82 5.85 -4.67
C GLU A 314 24.27 4.88 -5.77
N ALA A 315 23.55 3.77 -5.95
CA ALA A 315 23.78 2.86 -7.08
C ALA A 315 23.51 3.58 -8.42
N ALA A 316 22.47 4.41 -8.50
CA ALA A 316 22.16 5.25 -9.64
C ALA A 316 23.32 6.23 -10.00
N ALA A 317 23.91 6.87 -8.99
CA ALA A 317 25.04 7.76 -9.20
C ALA A 317 26.29 7.00 -9.74
N MET A 318 26.56 5.83 -9.18
CA MET A 318 27.64 4.94 -9.63
C MET A 318 27.39 4.39 -11.05
N MET A 319 26.15 4.04 -11.37
CA MET A 319 25.76 3.62 -12.73
C MET A 319 26.04 4.73 -13.75
N GLY A 320 25.67 5.98 -13.41
CA GLY A 320 25.99 7.15 -14.23
C GLY A 320 27.51 7.30 -14.43
N LEU A 321 28.28 7.20 -13.35
CA LEU A 321 29.75 7.22 -13.43
C LEU A 321 30.27 6.11 -14.34
N ALA A 322 29.87 4.85 -14.13
CA ALA A 322 30.34 3.71 -14.89
C ALA A 322 30.04 3.87 -16.39
N ARG A 323 28.79 4.14 -16.72
CA ARG A 323 28.34 4.27 -18.12
C ARG A 323 29.04 5.41 -18.85
N TYR A 324 29.12 6.61 -18.24
CA TYR A 324 29.76 7.75 -18.89
C TYR A 324 31.29 7.62 -18.94
N THR A 325 31.92 6.97 -17.96
CA THR A 325 33.36 6.66 -18.02
C THR A 325 33.66 5.71 -19.16
N ILE A 326 32.89 4.63 -19.32
CA ILE A 326 33.04 3.69 -20.44
C ILE A 326 32.85 4.37 -21.79
N ARG A 327 31.78 5.16 -21.96
CA ARG A 327 31.54 5.91 -23.20
C ARG A 327 32.67 6.87 -23.52
N THR A 328 33.15 7.63 -22.54
CA THR A 328 34.22 8.60 -22.73
C THR A 328 35.56 7.91 -23.06
N ALA A 329 35.87 6.83 -22.33
CA ALA A 329 37.08 6.04 -22.60
C ALA A 329 37.06 5.44 -24.01
N ALA A 330 35.91 4.93 -24.45
CA ALA A 330 35.73 4.31 -25.78
C ALA A 330 35.89 5.31 -26.95
N MET A 331 35.82 6.61 -26.72
CA MET A 331 36.11 7.65 -27.76
C MET A 331 37.59 7.69 -28.18
N SER A 332 38.50 7.23 -27.34
CA SER A 332 39.94 7.28 -27.58
C SER A 332 40.66 5.94 -27.46
N GLU A 333 40.00 4.91 -26.89
CA GLU A 333 40.57 3.61 -26.65
C GLU A 333 39.60 2.49 -27.17
N GLY A 334 40.11 1.74 -28.12
CA GLY A 334 39.32 0.66 -28.73
C GLY A 334 39.43 -0.70 -28.01
N ARG A 335 40.24 -0.86 -26.97
CA ARG A 335 40.41 -2.12 -26.26
C ARG A 335 39.50 -2.16 -25.02
N PRO A 336 38.57 -3.14 -24.97
CA PRO A 336 37.67 -3.29 -23.81
C PRO A 336 38.42 -3.41 -22.47
N SER A 337 39.54 -4.13 -22.42
CA SER A 337 40.37 -4.30 -21.22
C SER A 337 40.83 -2.92 -20.67
N ARG A 338 41.30 -2.01 -21.54
CA ARG A 338 41.79 -0.70 -21.15
C ARG A 338 40.66 0.25 -20.73
N ILE A 339 39.47 0.10 -21.32
CA ILE A 339 38.29 0.81 -20.91
C ILE A 339 37.89 0.38 -19.49
N LEU A 340 37.92 -0.92 -19.18
CA LEU A 340 37.64 -1.43 -17.82
C LEU A 340 38.73 -1.02 -16.82
N GLU A 341 40.02 -0.95 -17.21
CA GLU A 341 41.07 -0.37 -16.36
C GLU A 341 40.78 1.09 -16.01
N THR A 342 40.33 1.90 -17.00
CA THR A 342 39.96 3.30 -16.79
C THR A 342 38.78 3.42 -15.83
N LEU A 343 37.77 2.56 -15.99
CA LEU A 343 36.63 2.50 -15.07
C LEU A 343 37.07 2.12 -13.65
N ASN A 344 37.91 1.10 -13.51
CA ASN A 344 38.45 0.69 -12.22
C ASN A 344 39.12 1.84 -11.48
N GLN A 345 39.99 2.57 -12.18
CA GLN A 345 40.68 3.73 -11.62
C GLN A 345 39.73 4.89 -11.29
N ALA A 346 38.67 5.10 -12.07
CA ALA A 346 37.66 6.12 -11.79
C ALA A 346 36.90 5.82 -10.50
N ILE A 347 36.49 4.57 -10.31
CA ILE A 347 35.76 4.13 -9.12
C ILE A 347 36.66 4.21 -7.87
N LEU A 348 37.88 3.67 -7.92
CA LEU A 348 38.82 3.70 -6.79
C LEU A 348 39.16 5.11 -6.31
N ARG A 349 39.15 6.13 -7.22
CA ARG A 349 39.46 7.51 -6.87
C ARG A 349 38.29 8.30 -6.32
N GLN A 350 37.06 7.87 -6.59
CA GLN A 350 35.86 8.67 -6.31
C GLN A 350 35.11 8.23 -5.08
N THR A 351 35.36 7.02 -4.57
CA THR A 351 34.58 6.46 -3.45
C THR A 351 35.48 6.18 -2.26
N ASP A 352 35.16 6.82 -1.11
CA ASP A 352 35.69 6.46 0.21
C ASP A 352 35.00 5.18 0.74
N ASP A 353 33.86 4.79 0.19
CA ASP A 353 33.10 3.58 0.50
C ASP A 353 33.48 2.47 -0.48
N GLN A 354 33.60 1.23 0.01
CA GLN A 354 33.95 0.02 -0.74
C GLN A 354 32.85 -0.36 -1.74
N ARG A 355 32.61 0.50 -2.73
CA ARG A 355 31.66 0.24 -3.80
C ARG A 355 32.38 -0.30 -5.00
N PHE A 356 31.82 -1.32 -5.56
CA PHE A 356 32.35 -2.00 -6.72
C PHE A 356 31.25 -2.29 -7.73
N CYS A 357 31.64 -2.63 -8.93
CA CYS A 357 30.72 -3.13 -9.94
C CYS A 357 31.32 -4.30 -10.69
N THR A 358 30.46 -5.04 -11.36
CA THR A 358 30.83 -5.97 -12.40
C THR A 358 30.46 -5.40 -13.76
N SER A 359 31.25 -5.64 -14.80
CA SER A 359 30.88 -5.20 -16.14
C SER A 359 31.54 -6.06 -17.21
N CYS A 360 30.81 -6.31 -18.28
CA CYS A 360 31.34 -6.90 -19.52
C CYS A 360 31.31 -5.82 -20.62
N CYS A 361 32.48 -5.53 -21.18
CA CYS A 361 32.66 -4.56 -22.25
C CYS A 361 33.03 -5.31 -23.55
N VAL A 362 32.33 -4.98 -24.64
CA VAL A 362 32.38 -5.64 -25.93
C VAL A 362 32.60 -4.63 -27.02
N ARG A 363 33.64 -4.82 -27.85
CA ARG A 363 33.87 -4.08 -29.09
C ARG A 363 33.46 -4.94 -30.26
N LEU A 364 32.68 -4.37 -31.18
CA LEU A 364 32.19 -5.06 -32.37
C LEU A 364 32.69 -4.35 -33.63
N LEU A 365 33.22 -5.14 -34.55
CA LEU A 365 33.69 -4.67 -35.85
C LEU A 365 33.11 -5.60 -36.92
N ARG A 366 32.47 -5.04 -37.94
CA ARG A 366 32.03 -5.83 -39.11
C ARG A 366 33.25 -6.44 -39.83
N ASN A 367 33.18 -7.73 -40.13
CA ASN A 367 34.23 -8.44 -40.84
C ASN A 367 33.63 -9.33 -41.94
N GLY A 368 33.53 -8.78 -43.14
CA GLY A 368 32.89 -9.47 -44.26
C GLY A 368 31.41 -9.75 -43.99
N TYR A 369 31.00 -11.01 -43.95
CA TYR A 369 29.66 -11.48 -43.64
C TYR A 369 29.43 -11.78 -42.15
N GLY A 370 30.37 -11.42 -41.30
CA GLY A 370 30.33 -11.67 -39.87
C GLY A 370 30.73 -10.46 -39.06
N ALA A 371 31.06 -10.69 -37.80
CA ALA A 371 31.56 -9.69 -36.89
C ALA A 371 32.78 -10.22 -36.10
N ARG A 372 33.83 -9.41 -35.99
CA ARG A 372 34.90 -9.66 -35.02
C ARG A 372 34.54 -8.95 -33.73
N VAL A 373 34.49 -9.72 -32.66
CA VAL A 373 34.10 -9.23 -31.35
C VAL A 373 35.27 -9.37 -30.39
N THR A 374 35.64 -8.27 -29.73
CA THR A 374 36.66 -8.29 -28.65
C THR A 374 35.91 -8.07 -27.33
N ILE A 375 36.11 -9.00 -26.39
CA ILE A 375 35.35 -9.06 -25.13
C ILE A 375 36.31 -8.98 -23.95
N SER A 376 36.00 -8.14 -22.96
CA SER A 376 36.66 -8.14 -21.66
C SER A 376 35.62 -8.14 -20.55
N SER A 377 35.80 -8.99 -19.54
CA SER A 377 34.91 -9.05 -18.37
C SER A 377 35.67 -8.55 -17.13
N GLY A 378 35.00 -7.74 -16.34
CA GLY A 378 35.40 -7.28 -15.01
C GLY A 378 34.48 -7.88 -13.94
N GLY A 379 34.71 -9.16 -13.58
CA GLY A 379 33.91 -9.86 -12.56
C GLY A 379 32.47 -10.19 -12.98
N HIS A 380 32.10 -9.93 -14.23
CA HIS A 380 30.73 -10.07 -14.75
C HIS A 380 30.53 -11.44 -15.42
N PRO A 381 29.30 -12.00 -15.46
CA PRO A 381 28.98 -13.19 -16.21
C PRO A 381 29.51 -13.13 -17.65
N LEU A 382 30.08 -14.21 -18.14
CA LEU A 382 30.62 -14.25 -19.50
C LEU A 382 29.48 -14.34 -20.52
N PRO A 383 29.53 -13.55 -21.60
CA PRO A 383 28.55 -13.64 -22.68
C PRO A 383 28.50 -15.03 -23.29
N LEU A 384 27.36 -15.39 -23.84
CA LEU A 384 27.10 -16.63 -24.55
C LEU A 384 26.95 -16.36 -26.05
N VAL A 385 27.61 -17.13 -26.88
CA VAL A 385 27.38 -17.19 -28.34
C VAL A 385 26.36 -18.26 -28.61
N LEU A 386 25.22 -17.91 -29.12
CA LEU A 386 24.16 -18.80 -29.60
C LEU A 386 24.29 -18.92 -31.14
N GLN A 387 24.55 -20.13 -31.61
CA GLN A 387 24.63 -20.44 -33.05
C GLN A 387 23.22 -20.80 -33.60
N PRO A 388 23.03 -20.71 -34.92
CA PRO A 388 21.73 -21.03 -35.54
C PRO A 388 21.21 -22.43 -35.31
N ASP A 389 22.11 -23.40 -35.09
CA ASP A 389 21.80 -24.81 -34.78
C ASP A 389 21.43 -25.05 -33.31
N GLY A 390 21.45 -24.00 -32.48
CA GLY A 390 21.18 -24.07 -31.05
C GLY A 390 22.39 -24.41 -30.19
N SER A 391 23.60 -24.57 -30.77
CA SER A 391 24.81 -24.74 -29.97
C SER A 391 25.18 -23.44 -29.25
N ILE A 392 25.80 -23.57 -28.05
CA ILE A 392 26.13 -22.46 -27.20
C ILE A 392 27.53 -22.56 -26.65
N GLU A 393 28.32 -21.51 -26.84
CA GLU A 393 29.67 -21.39 -26.32
C GLU A 393 29.79 -20.13 -25.42
N SER A 394 30.60 -20.20 -24.36
CA SER A 394 30.96 -19.03 -23.57
C SER A 394 32.01 -18.19 -24.29
N ALA A 395 31.82 -16.89 -24.33
CA ALA A 395 32.73 -15.95 -24.97
C ALA A 395 33.40 -15.04 -23.95
N GLY A 396 34.74 -14.96 -23.99
CA GLY A 396 35.51 -14.16 -23.06
C GLY A 396 36.32 -14.99 -22.06
N VAL A 397 36.94 -14.30 -21.12
CA VAL A 397 37.67 -14.87 -19.97
C VAL A 397 37.30 -14.05 -18.73
N PRO A 398 37.21 -14.68 -17.53
CA PRO A 398 36.97 -13.95 -16.30
C PRO A 398 38.09 -12.92 -16.03
N GLY A 399 37.70 -11.78 -15.47
CA GLY A 399 38.59 -10.72 -15.00
C GLY A 399 38.29 -10.32 -13.56
N SER A 400 39.10 -9.42 -13.03
CA SER A 400 38.92 -8.87 -11.66
C SER A 400 37.62 -8.07 -11.51
N ILE A 401 37.04 -8.07 -10.32
CA ILE A 401 35.95 -7.14 -9.98
C ILE A 401 36.46 -5.69 -10.07
N ILE A 402 35.63 -4.79 -10.55
CA ILE A 402 35.98 -3.38 -10.82
C ILE A 402 35.74 -2.55 -9.57
N GLY A 403 36.72 -1.73 -9.19
CA GLY A 403 36.62 -0.82 -8.04
C GLY A 403 37.04 -1.43 -6.69
N VAL A 404 37.69 -2.61 -6.71
CA VAL A 404 38.15 -3.30 -5.48
C VAL A 404 39.67 -3.27 -5.36
N PHE A 405 40.41 -3.54 -6.45
CA PHE A 405 41.85 -3.73 -6.45
C PHE A 405 42.53 -2.73 -7.38
N ASP A 406 43.62 -2.12 -6.90
CA ASP A 406 44.44 -1.21 -7.72
C ASP A 406 45.16 -1.98 -8.85
N ASP A 407 45.52 -3.22 -8.62
CA ASP A 407 46.18 -4.13 -9.54
C ASP A 407 45.22 -5.06 -10.31
N ALA A 408 43.93 -4.63 -10.41
CA ALA A 408 42.93 -5.37 -11.16
C ALA A 408 43.39 -5.66 -12.60
N THR A 409 43.15 -6.87 -13.09
CA THR A 409 43.55 -7.30 -14.43
C THR A 409 42.33 -7.62 -15.29
N PHE A 410 42.35 -7.09 -16.51
CA PHE A 410 41.34 -7.33 -17.53
C PHE A 410 41.99 -7.83 -18.81
N THR A 411 41.39 -8.83 -19.43
CA THR A 411 41.98 -9.49 -20.59
C THR A 411 41.03 -9.46 -21.77
N ASP A 412 41.52 -9.02 -22.92
CA ASP A 412 40.77 -9.06 -24.17
C ASP A 412 40.76 -10.45 -24.78
N ARG A 413 39.57 -10.94 -25.10
CA ARG A 413 39.38 -12.18 -25.88
C ARG A 413 38.69 -11.85 -27.20
N VAL A 414 39.26 -12.27 -28.30
CA VAL A 414 38.68 -12.09 -29.63
C VAL A 414 37.89 -13.34 -30.01
N VAL A 415 36.69 -13.14 -30.51
CA VAL A 415 35.78 -14.15 -31.04
C VAL A 415 35.25 -13.66 -32.40
N ASP A 416 35.27 -14.51 -33.41
CA ASP A 416 34.65 -14.19 -34.70
C ASP A 416 33.24 -14.83 -34.74
N LEU A 417 32.23 -13.97 -34.86
CA LEU A 417 30.83 -14.37 -35.04
C LEU A 417 30.51 -14.46 -36.53
N ARG A 418 29.82 -15.52 -36.92
CA ARG A 418 29.28 -15.70 -38.26
C ARG A 418 27.94 -15.03 -38.43
N GLU A 419 27.47 -14.91 -39.65
CA GLU A 419 26.09 -14.50 -39.93
C GLU A 419 25.11 -15.44 -39.23
N ASN A 420 24.10 -14.87 -38.58
CA ASN A 420 23.08 -15.50 -37.73
C ASN A 420 23.54 -16.00 -36.37
N ASP A 421 24.83 -15.89 -35.99
CA ASP A 421 25.24 -16.04 -34.60
C ASP A 421 24.71 -14.87 -33.76
N ALA A 422 24.34 -15.15 -32.52
CA ALA A 422 23.89 -14.13 -31.55
C ALA A 422 24.80 -14.13 -30.31
N LEU A 423 25.32 -12.96 -29.93
CA LEU A 423 26.00 -12.75 -28.66
C LEU A 423 24.96 -12.30 -27.63
N VAL A 424 24.86 -13.05 -26.54
CA VAL A 424 23.91 -12.82 -25.44
C VAL A 424 24.68 -12.40 -24.20
N LEU A 425 24.49 -11.15 -23.79
CA LEU A 425 25.03 -10.59 -22.55
C LEU A 425 23.90 -10.55 -21.51
N PHE A 426 24.19 -10.85 -20.26
CA PHE A 426 23.19 -10.91 -19.20
C PHE A 426 23.81 -10.63 -17.82
N THR A 427 23.01 -10.09 -16.90
CA THR A 427 23.39 -9.93 -15.49
C THR A 427 23.05 -11.19 -14.70
N ASP A 428 23.62 -11.31 -13.50
CA ASP A 428 23.41 -12.47 -12.62
C ASP A 428 21.95 -12.62 -12.15
N GLY A 429 21.15 -11.55 -12.15
CA GLY A 429 19.71 -11.64 -11.92
C GLY A 429 18.98 -12.65 -12.83
N VAL A 430 19.53 -12.95 -14.02
CA VAL A 430 19.02 -14.03 -14.88
C VAL A 430 19.28 -15.41 -14.28
N THR A 431 20.47 -15.64 -13.74
CA THR A 431 20.90 -16.95 -13.23
C THR A 431 20.59 -17.16 -11.76
N ASP A 432 20.53 -16.08 -10.98
CA ASP A 432 20.35 -16.11 -9.54
C ASP A 432 18.87 -16.10 -9.11
N GLU A 433 17.93 -15.87 -10.07
CA GLU A 433 16.50 -16.00 -9.79
C GLU A 433 16.17 -17.41 -9.29
N ARG A 434 15.28 -17.52 -8.31
CA ARG A 434 15.06 -18.77 -7.56
C ARG A 434 13.63 -19.26 -7.61
N ARG A 435 13.53 -20.58 -7.63
CA ARG A 435 12.34 -21.34 -7.23
C ARG A 435 12.66 -22.01 -5.89
N ASP A 436 12.05 -21.53 -4.81
CA ASP A 436 12.43 -21.90 -3.45
C ASP A 436 13.94 -21.63 -3.20
N ASP A 437 14.76 -22.65 -2.97
CA ASP A 437 16.20 -22.53 -2.80
C ASP A 437 17.03 -22.87 -4.06
N GLU A 438 16.36 -23.31 -5.14
CA GLU A 438 17.02 -23.72 -6.37
C GLU A 438 17.19 -22.52 -7.32
N PRO A 439 18.45 -22.13 -7.72
CA PRO A 439 18.66 -21.06 -8.68
C PRO A 439 18.28 -21.50 -10.10
N PHE A 440 17.94 -20.54 -10.96
CA PHE A 440 17.73 -20.79 -12.37
C PHE A 440 18.98 -21.38 -13.02
N GLY A 441 20.12 -20.77 -12.81
CA GLY A 441 21.45 -21.27 -13.11
C GLY A 441 21.80 -21.28 -14.60
N ASP A 442 23.12 -21.39 -14.88
CA ASP A 442 23.68 -21.38 -16.24
C ASP A 442 23.14 -22.52 -17.12
N GLU A 443 22.96 -23.69 -16.57
CA GLU A 443 22.50 -24.84 -17.37
C GLU A 443 21.06 -24.67 -17.89
N ARG A 444 20.17 -24.03 -17.09
CA ARG A 444 18.84 -23.74 -17.58
C ARG A 444 18.86 -22.62 -18.61
N LEU A 445 19.63 -21.56 -18.36
CA LEU A 445 19.83 -20.49 -19.33
C LEU A 445 20.27 -21.06 -20.69
N ARG A 446 21.31 -21.92 -20.72
CA ARG A 446 21.76 -22.55 -21.96
C ARG A 446 20.68 -23.41 -22.61
N ARG A 447 19.96 -24.22 -21.85
CA ARG A 447 18.83 -25.03 -22.38
C ARG A 447 17.69 -24.17 -22.95
N VAL A 448 17.43 -23.01 -22.35
CA VAL A 448 16.43 -22.07 -22.87
C VAL A 448 16.93 -21.45 -24.16
N LEU A 449 18.12 -20.87 -24.17
CA LEU A 449 18.74 -20.25 -25.35
C LEU A 449 18.79 -21.18 -26.54
N ALA A 450 19.18 -22.49 -26.34
CA ALA A 450 19.27 -23.48 -27.40
C ALA A 450 17.96 -23.63 -28.21
N ARG A 451 16.79 -23.32 -27.64
CA ARG A 451 15.49 -23.39 -28.31
C ARG A 451 15.26 -22.24 -29.29
N PHE A 452 16.08 -21.19 -29.20
CA PHE A 452 15.99 -19.98 -29.99
C PHE A 452 17.09 -19.88 -31.07
N GLY A 453 17.82 -20.97 -31.37
CA GLY A 453 18.78 -21.00 -32.48
C GLY A 453 18.12 -20.45 -33.75
N GLY A 454 18.74 -19.47 -34.41
CA GLY A 454 18.23 -18.83 -35.63
C GLY A 454 17.11 -17.80 -35.43
N ALA A 455 16.53 -17.63 -34.24
CA ALA A 455 15.52 -16.63 -33.96
C ALA A 455 16.10 -15.19 -34.03
N ASN A 456 15.25 -14.17 -34.16
CA ASN A 456 15.65 -12.77 -34.07
C ASN A 456 16.02 -12.39 -32.63
N ALA A 457 16.77 -11.28 -32.47
CA ALA A 457 17.28 -10.84 -31.18
C ALA A 457 16.17 -10.59 -30.14
N GLN A 458 15.05 -9.99 -30.60
CA GLN A 458 13.88 -9.70 -29.76
C GLN A 458 13.28 -10.99 -29.18
N ARG A 459 13.09 -12.02 -30.02
CA ARG A 459 12.50 -13.30 -29.60
C ARG A 459 13.42 -14.09 -28.67
N ILE A 460 14.75 -13.97 -28.86
CA ILE A 460 15.72 -14.55 -27.94
C ILE A 460 15.59 -13.89 -26.56
N ALA A 461 15.60 -12.55 -26.53
CA ALA A 461 15.51 -11.79 -25.30
C ALA A 461 14.19 -12.05 -24.54
N ASP A 462 13.06 -12.00 -25.23
CA ASP A 462 11.74 -12.27 -24.62
C ASP A 462 11.67 -13.70 -24.09
N GLY A 463 12.15 -14.68 -24.86
CA GLY A 463 12.14 -16.07 -24.44
C GLY A 463 12.97 -16.39 -23.19
N VAL A 464 14.06 -15.66 -22.97
CA VAL A 464 14.85 -15.78 -21.72
C VAL A 464 14.08 -15.19 -20.55
N VAL A 465 13.57 -13.95 -20.69
CA VAL A 465 12.80 -13.28 -19.63
C VAL A 465 11.57 -14.08 -19.24
N ASP A 466 10.79 -14.56 -20.21
CA ASP A 466 9.61 -15.40 -19.97
C ASP A 466 9.96 -16.70 -19.23
N ALA A 467 11.09 -17.31 -19.57
CA ALA A 467 11.55 -18.55 -18.94
C ALA A 467 11.98 -18.33 -17.49
N VAL A 468 12.64 -17.19 -17.18
CA VAL A 468 13.03 -16.82 -15.82
C VAL A 468 11.78 -16.49 -14.99
N ALA A 469 10.89 -15.66 -15.52
CA ALA A 469 9.62 -15.30 -14.86
C ALA A 469 8.74 -16.54 -14.59
N GLY A 470 8.65 -17.47 -15.53
CA GLY A 470 7.93 -18.74 -15.37
C GLY A 470 8.59 -19.74 -14.42
N PHE A 471 9.87 -19.54 -14.12
CA PHE A 471 10.58 -20.38 -13.14
C PHE A 471 10.42 -19.88 -11.71
N ALA A 472 10.43 -18.57 -11.49
CA ALA A 472 10.35 -17.94 -10.18
C ALA A 472 9.08 -18.33 -9.40
N THR A 473 9.21 -18.51 -8.08
CA THR A 473 8.10 -18.60 -7.14
C THR A 473 8.15 -17.39 -6.22
N GLY A 474 7.26 -16.41 -6.43
CA GLY A 474 7.22 -15.16 -5.66
C GLY A 474 7.70 -13.95 -6.44
N ASP A 475 8.03 -12.89 -5.71
CA ASP A 475 8.47 -11.64 -6.29
C ASP A 475 9.92 -11.72 -6.75
N GLN A 476 10.24 -11.11 -7.89
CA GLN A 476 11.58 -11.03 -8.45
C GLN A 476 12.55 -10.36 -7.46
N ARG A 477 13.69 -11.02 -7.21
CA ARG A 477 14.63 -10.63 -6.14
C ARG A 477 15.64 -9.60 -6.57
N ASP A 478 16.09 -9.66 -7.81
CA ASP A 478 17.10 -8.77 -8.37
C ASP A 478 16.71 -8.24 -9.74
N ASP A 479 17.37 -7.17 -10.17
CA ASP A 479 17.18 -6.64 -11.52
C ASP A 479 17.67 -7.68 -12.55
N ILE A 480 17.06 -7.67 -13.71
CA ILE A 480 17.50 -8.47 -14.86
C ILE A 480 17.81 -7.53 -16.00
N ALA A 481 19.05 -7.54 -16.47
CA ALA A 481 19.40 -6.93 -17.72
C ALA A 481 19.89 -7.99 -18.71
N LEU A 482 19.46 -7.86 -19.95
CA LEU A 482 19.82 -8.76 -21.06
C LEU A 482 19.99 -7.94 -22.34
N VAL A 483 21.09 -8.19 -23.04
CA VAL A 483 21.36 -7.59 -24.37
C VAL A 483 21.69 -8.73 -25.34
N VAL A 484 21.00 -8.73 -26.46
CA VAL A 484 21.21 -9.69 -27.56
C VAL A 484 21.67 -8.94 -28.80
N LEU A 485 22.81 -9.35 -29.35
CA LEU A 485 23.43 -8.79 -30.54
C LEU A 485 23.58 -9.92 -31.58
N LYS A 486 22.67 -9.94 -32.56
CA LYS A 486 22.65 -10.97 -33.59
C LYS A 486 23.23 -10.40 -34.90
N VAL A 487 24.20 -11.09 -35.49
CA VAL A 487 24.80 -10.72 -36.80
C VAL A 487 23.77 -10.98 -37.90
N VAL A 488 23.50 -9.98 -38.70
CA VAL A 488 22.66 -10.07 -39.88
C VAL A 488 23.41 -9.58 -41.11
N SER A 489 22.94 -9.99 -42.29
CA SER A 489 23.58 -9.68 -43.60
C SER A 489 23.58 -8.20 -43.97
#